data_a080553d05193230e9847776b23b7f3f
#
_entry.id   a080553d05193230e9847776b23b7f3f
#
_cell.length_a   1.000
_cell.length_b   1.000
_cell.length_c   1.000
_cell.angle_alpha   90.00
_cell.angle_beta   90.00
_cell.angle_gamma   90.00
#
_symmetry.space_group_name_H-M   'P 1'
#
loop_
_entity.id
_entity.type
_entity.pdbx_description
1 polymer ?
#
loop_
_entity_poly.entity_id
_entity_poly.type
_entity_poly.pdbx_seq_one_letter_code
_entity_poly.pdbx_strand_id
1 'polypeptide(L)'
;MPHIEKIYKDLGENQEDVIILGVTNPQVDGNPYASDGPVEDVLKAIKDGGYTFPTVMDKTGDVFMQYGITSFPTTFMIDRDGNVYGGVTGALSENIMRDIIRQTQESGE
;
A
#
# COMPACT_ATOMS: atom_id res chain seq x y z
N MET A 1 -1.94 3.23 -9.72
CA MET A 1 -1.68 1.82 -9.39
C MET A 1 -0.85 1.02 -10.39
N PRO A 2 -0.90 1.27 -11.72
CA PRO A 2 -0.03 0.53 -12.65
C PRO A 2 1.46 0.65 -12.33
N HIS A 3 1.89 1.79 -11.80
CA HIS A 3 3.28 2.01 -11.42
C HIS A 3 3.73 1.07 -10.29
N ILE A 4 2.85 0.83 -9.32
CA ILE A 4 3.17 -0.02 -8.16
C ILE A 4 3.39 -1.46 -8.59
N GLU A 5 2.52 -1.96 -9.48
CA GLU A 5 2.67 -3.32 -10.01
C GLU A 5 3.99 -3.48 -10.77
N LYS A 6 4.35 -2.50 -11.58
CA LYS A 6 5.62 -2.53 -12.32
C LYS A 6 6.82 -2.54 -11.36
N ILE A 7 6.80 -1.68 -10.35
CA ILE A 7 7.86 -1.61 -9.35
C ILE A 7 7.93 -2.92 -8.56
N TYR A 8 6.77 -3.48 -8.19
CA TYR A 8 6.69 -4.76 -7.49
C TYR A 8 7.41 -5.87 -8.27
N LYS A 9 7.14 -5.98 -9.56
CA LYS A 9 7.79 -6.98 -10.41
C LYS A 9 9.29 -6.73 -10.58
N ASP A 10 9.66 -5.48 -10.79
CA ASP A 10 11.05 -5.10 -10.99
C ASP A 10 11.89 -5.34 -9.73
N LEU A 11 11.30 -5.24 -8.54
CA LEU A 11 12.00 -5.44 -7.27
C LEU A 11 11.88 -6.86 -6.72
N GLY A 12 11.49 -7.83 -7.56
CA GLY A 12 11.54 -9.25 -7.22
C GLY A 12 10.29 -9.82 -6.56
N GLU A 13 9.15 -9.17 -6.68
CA GLU A 13 7.86 -9.70 -6.23
C GLU A 13 7.88 -10.09 -4.74
N ASN A 14 8.43 -9.23 -3.89
CA ASN A 14 8.55 -9.41 -2.44
C ASN A 14 9.52 -10.54 -2.01
N GLN A 15 10.30 -11.07 -2.93
CA GLN A 15 11.27 -12.11 -2.61
C GLN A 15 12.69 -11.57 -2.40
N GLU A 16 12.89 -10.30 -2.62
CA GLU A 16 14.15 -9.62 -2.44
C GLU A 16 14.07 -8.64 -1.26
N ASP A 17 14.85 -7.59 -1.27
CA ASP A 17 15.01 -6.68 -0.12
C ASP A 17 13.79 -5.79 0.14
N VAL A 18 12.90 -5.61 -0.83
CA VAL A 18 11.76 -4.71 -0.72
C VAL A 18 10.45 -5.49 -0.72
N ILE A 19 9.59 -5.18 0.23
CA ILE A 19 8.25 -5.76 0.30
C ILE A 19 7.24 -4.65 0.01
N ILE A 20 6.33 -4.91 -0.93
CA ILE A 20 5.21 -4.04 -1.25
C ILE A 20 3.92 -4.74 -0.81
N LEU A 21 3.13 -4.05 -0.01
CA LEU A 21 1.88 -4.56 0.51
C LEU A 21 0.79 -3.52 0.29
N GLY A 22 -0.29 -3.92 -0.35
CA GLY A 22 -1.49 -3.10 -0.47
C GLY A 22 -2.40 -3.31 0.72
N VAL A 23 -3.07 -2.25 1.16
CA VAL A 23 -4.06 -2.32 2.23
C VAL A 23 -5.33 -1.62 1.76
N THR A 24 -6.46 -2.30 1.87
CA THR A 24 -7.77 -1.75 1.51
C THR A 24 -8.66 -1.67 2.76
N ASN A 25 -9.64 -0.79 2.71
CA ASN A 25 -10.59 -0.58 3.82
C ASN A 25 -12.01 -0.81 3.27
N PRO A 26 -12.42 -2.09 3.10
CA PRO A 26 -13.65 -2.42 2.40
C PRO A 26 -14.90 -2.17 3.24
N GLN A 27 -16.04 -2.01 2.55
CA GLN A 27 -17.33 -1.90 3.18
C GLN A 27 -17.81 -3.29 3.60
N VAL A 28 -17.70 -3.59 4.90
CA VAL A 28 -18.17 -4.83 5.53
C VAL A 28 -18.85 -4.47 6.84
N ASP A 29 -19.64 -5.40 7.37
CA ASP A 29 -20.25 -5.24 8.69
C ASP A 29 -19.13 -5.12 9.74
N GLY A 30 -19.26 -4.15 10.64
CA GLY A 30 -18.25 -3.89 11.65
C GLY A 30 -17.18 -2.89 11.25
N ASN A 31 -17.28 -2.33 10.03
CA ASN A 31 -16.37 -1.27 9.59
C ASN A 31 -17.15 0.02 9.28
N PRO A 32 -17.41 0.86 10.30
CA PRO A 32 -18.15 2.10 10.08
C PRO A 32 -17.36 3.18 9.33
N TYR A 33 -16.06 2.99 9.15
CA TYR A 33 -15.17 3.98 8.53
C TYR A 33 -14.65 3.51 7.17
N ALA A 34 -15.38 2.62 6.50
CA ALA A 34 -14.97 2.11 5.20
C ALA A 34 -14.75 3.23 4.19
N SER A 35 -13.62 3.20 3.51
CA SER A 35 -13.26 4.18 2.47
C SER A 35 -13.31 3.58 1.08
N ASP A 36 -13.24 2.25 0.97
CA ASP A 36 -13.38 1.52 -0.28
C ASP A 36 -14.79 0.96 -0.39
N GLY A 37 -15.15 0.43 -1.55
CA GLY A 37 -16.44 -0.19 -1.75
C GLY A 37 -16.56 -1.58 -1.10
N PRO A 38 -17.64 -2.31 -1.40
CA PRO A 38 -17.78 -3.70 -0.92
C PRO A 38 -16.60 -4.57 -1.33
N VAL A 39 -16.36 -5.64 -0.56
CA VAL A 39 -15.25 -6.57 -0.82
C VAL A 39 -15.24 -7.05 -2.27
N GLU A 40 -16.40 -7.35 -2.82
CA GLU A 40 -16.53 -7.82 -4.21
C GLU A 40 -15.97 -6.80 -5.20
N ASP A 41 -16.26 -5.52 -5.00
CA ASP A 41 -15.79 -4.45 -5.88
C ASP A 41 -14.28 -4.25 -5.74
N VAL A 42 -13.75 -4.37 -4.53
CA VAL A 42 -12.31 -4.29 -4.27
C VAL A 42 -11.59 -5.42 -4.99
N LEU A 43 -12.07 -6.66 -4.85
CA LEU A 43 -11.48 -7.82 -5.52
C LEU A 43 -11.53 -7.69 -7.04
N LYS A 44 -12.64 -7.18 -7.56
CA LYS A 44 -12.80 -6.96 -9.00
C LYS A 44 -11.81 -5.91 -9.51
N ALA A 45 -11.65 -4.81 -8.79
CA ALA A 45 -10.70 -3.75 -9.15
C ALA A 45 -9.27 -4.27 -9.21
N ILE A 46 -8.86 -5.10 -8.24
CA ILE A 46 -7.54 -5.71 -8.21
C ILE A 46 -7.34 -6.62 -9.43
N LYS A 47 -8.33 -7.45 -9.73
CA LYS A 47 -8.27 -8.38 -10.86
C LYS A 47 -8.24 -7.63 -12.19
N ASP A 48 -9.14 -6.66 -12.37
CA ASP A 48 -9.25 -5.90 -13.62
C ASP A 48 -8.00 -5.06 -13.88
N GLY A 49 -7.36 -4.56 -12.82
CA GLY A 49 -6.11 -3.82 -12.92
C GLY A 49 -4.88 -4.69 -13.15
N GLY A 50 -5.01 -6.01 -13.01
CA GLY A 50 -3.88 -6.92 -13.15
C GLY A 50 -2.85 -6.81 -12.04
N TYR A 51 -3.26 -6.36 -10.85
CA TYR A 51 -2.35 -6.17 -9.71
C TYR A 51 -2.08 -7.51 -9.03
N THR A 52 -0.81 -7.87 -8.91
CA THR A 52 -0.40 -9.14 -8.30
C THR A 52 0.30 -8.98 -6.96
N PHE A 53 0.67 -7.75 -6.57
CA PHE A 53 1.25 -7.53 -5.24
C PHE A 53 0.21 -7.88 -4.16
N PRO A 54 0.66 -8.46 -3.02
CA PRO A 54 -0.26 -8.85 -1.96
C PRO A 54 -1.07 -7.66 -1.46
N THR A 55 -2.37 -7.87 -1.28
CA THR A 55 -3.27 -6.85 -0.76
C THR A 55 -4.08 -7.45 0.37
N VAL A 56 -4.07 -6.80 1.52
CA VAL A 56 -4.84 -7.19 2.69
C VAL A 56 -5.99 -6.23 2.89
N MET A 57 -6.99 -6.65 3.65
CA MET A 57 -8.19 -5.86 3.92
C MET A 57 -8.25 -5.50 5.40
N ASP A 58 -8.36 -4.21 5.67
CA ASP A 58 -8.59 -3.71 7.03
C ASP A 58 -10.11 -3.69 7.28
N LYS A 59 -10.66 -4.83 7.67
CA LYS A 59 -12.11 -5.02 7.75
C LYS A 59 -12.80 -4.25 8.86
N THR A 60 -12.04 -3.74 9.83
CA THR A 60 -12.59 -2.91 10.91
C THR A 60 -12.31 -1.42 10.73
N GLY A 61 -11.36 -1.08 9.89
CA GLY A 61 -10.89 0.30 9.73
C GLY A 61 -9.86 0.72 10.78
N ASP A 62 -9.51 -0.16 11.71
CA ASP A 62 -8.64 0.18 12.83
C ASP A 62 -7.22 0.54 12.39
N VAL A 63 -6.67 -0.19 11.43
CA VAL A 63 -5.33 0.07 10.91
C VAL A 63 -5.28 1.44 10.22
N PHE A 64 -6.29 1.75 9.42
CA PHE A 64 -6.40 3.05 8.77
C PHE A 64 -6.46 4.18 9.80
N MET A 65 -7.21 3.99 10.89
CA MET A 65 -7.30 4.98 11.96
C MET A 65 -5.97 5.16 12.68
N GLN A 66 -5.27 4.06 12.98
CA GLN A 66 -3.98 4.12 13.68
C GLN A 66 -2.91 4.86 12.86
N TYR A 67 -2.94 4.73 11.54
CA TYR A 67 -2.02 5.45 10.66
C TYR A 67 -2.48 6.88 10.35
N GLY A 68 -3.68 7.28 10.79
CA GLY A 68 -4.19 8.62 10.56
C GLY A 68 -4.49 8.90 9.09
N ILE A 69 -4.94 7.90 8.35
CA ILE A 69 -5.21 8.04 6.92
C ILE A 69 -6.50 8.83 6.71
N THR A 70 -6.39 9.96 6.03
CA THR A 70 -7.52 10.87 5.76
C THR A 70 -7.78 11.07 4.27
N SER A 71 -6.86 10.67 3.42
CA SER A 71 -7.01 10.78 1.96
C SER A 71 -6.29 9.64 1.25
N PHE A 72 -6.64 9.40 0.00
CA PHE A 72 -6.17 8.26 -0.77
C PHE A 72 -5.63 8.71 -2.13
N PRO A 73 -4.63 8.01 -2.66
CA PRO A 73 -3.83 6.99 -1.98
C PRO A 73 -2.91 7.59 -0.92
N THR A 74 -2.51 6.78 0.05
CA THR A 74 -1.48 7.13 1.02
C THR A 74 -0.45 6.01 1.06
N THR A 75 0.82 6.37 1.08
CA THR A 75 1.92 5.40 1.08
C THR A 75 2.78 5.64 2.31
N PHE A 76 3.05 4.57 3.05
CA PHE A 76 3.99 4.60 4.18
C PHE A 76 5.23 3.78 3.83
N MET A 77 6.39 4.31 4.20
CA MET A 77 7.66 3.63 4.06
C MET A 77 8.10 3.17 5.44
N ILE A 78 8.32 1.87 5.58
CA ILE A 78 8.74 1.26 6.83
C ILE A 78 10.13 0.65 6.61
N ASP A 79 11.10 1.03 7.45
CA ASP A 79 12.45 0.51 7.32
C ASP A 79 12.57 -0.92 7.85
N ARG A 80 13.76 -1.52 7.70
CA ARG A 80 13.97 -2.92 8.09
C ARG A 80 13.88 -3.14 9.60
N ASP A 81 13.97 -2.09 10.40
CA ASP A 81 13.81 -2.19 11.85
C ASP A 81 12.36 -2.05 12.31
N GLY A 82 11.43 -1.87 11.37
CA GLY A 82 10.00 -1.73 11.66
C GLY A 82 9.57 -0.31 11.98
N ASN A 83 10.45 0.67 11.80
CA ASN A 83 10.12 2.07 12.07
C ASN A 83 9.59 2.74 10.81
N VAL A 84 8.60 3.62 10.99
CA VAL A 84 8.07 4.40 9.88
C VAL A 84 9.11 5.44 9.47
N TYR A 85 9.65 5.30 8.27
CA TYR A 85 10.59 6.26 7.69
C TYR A 85 9.87 7.53 7.25
N GLY A 86 8.69 7.38 6.66
CA GLY A 86 7.89 8.51 6.21
C GLY A 86 6.57 8.07 5.62
N GLY A 87 5.73 9.03 5.30
CA GLY A 87 4.44 8.82 4.64
C GLY A 87 4.18 9.91 3.63
N VAL A 88 3.51 9.56 2.54
CA VAL A 88 3.16 10.49 1.46
C VAL A 88 1.69 10.31 1.11
N THR A 89 0.94 11.40 1.06
CA THR A 89 -0.45 11.39 0.58
C THR A 89 -0.50 11.78 -0.88
N GLY A 90 -1.42 11.17 -1.62
CA GLY A 90 -1.60 11.43 -3.04
C GLY A 90 -0.87 10.45 -3.94
N ALA A 91 -1.23 10.46 -5.22
CA ALA A 91 -0.64 9.58 -6.22
C ALA A 91 0.80 10.01 -6.50
N LEU A 92 1.69 9.03 -6.58
CA LEU A 92 3.11 9.25 -6.84
C LEU A 92 3.47 8.79 -8.26
N SER A 93 4.41 9.51 -8.89
CA SER A 93 5.00 9.03 -10.14
C SER A 93 5.90 7.83 -9.85
N GLU A 94 6.18 7.05 -10.89
CA GLU A 94 7.07 5.90 -10.75
C GLU A 94 8.46 6.33 -10.26
N ASN A 95 9.01 7.40 -10.79
CA ASN A 95 10.35 7.88 -10.43
C ASN A 95 10.42 8.32 -8.96
N ILE A 96 9.41 9.03 -8.49
CA ILE A 96 9.35 9.47 -7.10
C ILE A 96 9.22 8.25 -6.17
N MET A 97 8.37 7.30 -6.53
CA MET A 97 8.18 6.10 -5.72
C MET A 97 9.47 5.27 -5.63
N ARG A 98 10.20 5.09 -6.74
CA ARG A 98 11.49 4.39 -6.72
C ARG A 98 12.52 5.10 -5.85
N ASP A 99 12.51 6.44 -5.88
CA ASP A 99 13.44 7.24 -5.10
C ASP A 99 13.18 7.11 -3.60
N ILE A 100 11.92 7.19 -3.16
CA ILE A 100 11.60 7.04 -1.73
C ILE A 100 11.84 5.62 -1.23
N ILE A 101 11.65 4.60 -2.07
CA ILE A 101 11.99 3.22 -1.73
C ILE A 101 13.49 3.12 -1.48
N ARG A 102 14.31 3.68 -2.36
CA ARG A 102 15.77 3.69 -2.21
C ARG A 102 16.18 4.39 -0.92
N GLN A 103 15.60 5.56 -0.63
CA GLN A 103 15.89 6.29 0.60
C GLN A 103 15.54 5.47 1.85
N THR A 104 14.41 4.77 1.81
CA THR A 104 13.98 3.91 2.92
C THR A 104 14.96 2.76 3.13
N GLN A 105 15.44 2.14 2.06
CA GLN A 105 16.45 1.08 2.13
C GLN A 105 17.74 1.58 2.75
N GLU A 106 18.20 2.75 2.35
CA GLU A 106 19.44 3.35 2.87
C GLU A 106 19.32 3.72 4.35
N SER A 107 18.14 4.15 4.81
CA SER A 107 17.93 4.56 6.19
C SER A 107 18.00 3.40 7.19
N GLY A 108 17.72 2.18 6.74
CA GLY A 108 17.73 0.99 7.58
C GLY A 108 19.10 0.34 7.74
N GLU A 109 20.16 0.94 7.23
CA GLU A 109 21.51 0.40 7.30
C GLU A 109 22.23 0.75 8.61
#